data_9139bbf45f6301349b2654f77490f38a
#
_entry.id   9139bbf45f6301349b2654f77490f38a
#
_cell.length_a   1.000
_cell.length_b   1.000
_cell.length_c   1.000
_cell.angle_alpha   90.00
_cell.angle_beta   90.00
_cell.angle_gamma   90.00
#
_symmetry.space_group_name_H-M   'P 1'
#
loop_
_entity.id
_entity.type
_entity.pdbx_description
1 polymer ?
#
loop_
_entity_poly.entity_id
_entity_poly.type
_entity_poly.pdbx_seq_one_letter_code
_entity_poly.pdbx_strand_id
1 'polypeptide(L)'
;MKIEKIWLTDDAVWIRRDDGAEASESFSDYPRLCRATKSQRTCFVVDDFGIRWPELDEDLLFDAFFLPKGRTRLHALFMAHPELNVSAIARRMGISQSLFAQYVSGIKKPSEKRLEEIYSTIRTIGSELQSI
;
A
#
# COMPACT_ATOMS: atom_id res chain seq x y z
N MET A 1 0.86 -19.51 -3.42
CA MET A 1 -0.45 -19.33 -2.69
C MET A 1 -1.55 -19.24 -3.71
N LYS A 2 -2.56 -20.07 -3.55
CA LYS A 2 -3.71 -20.05 -4.47
C LYS A 2 -4.90 -19.40 -3.79
N ILE A 3 -5.45 -18.37 -4.41
CA ILE A 3 -6.60 -17.64 -3.89
C ILE A 3 -7.86 -18.18 -4.56
N GLU A 4 -8.79 -18.62 -3.73
CA GLU A 4 -10.06 -19.21 -4.17
C GLU A 4 -11.12 -18.14 -4.41
N LYS A 5 -11.14 -17.09 -3.59
CA LYS A 5 -12.19 -16.07 -3.63
C LYS A 5 -11.66 -14.71 -3.17
N ILE A 6 -12.16 -13.66 -3.80
CA ILE A 6 -11.91 -12.27 -3.43
C ILE A 6 -13.25 -11.56 -3.36
N TRP A 7 -13.51 -10.82 -2.28
CA TRP A 7 -14.73 -10.02 -2.17
C TRP A 7 -14.48 -8.74 -1.38
N LEU A 8 -15.37 -7.79 -1.53
CA LEU A 8 -15.28 -6.49 -0.85
C LEU A 8 -16.42 -6.36 0.15
N THR A 9 -16.10 -5.70 1.26
CA THR A 9 -17.10 -5.16 2.20
C THR A 9 -17.00 -3.64 2.14
N ASP A 10 -17.82 -2.94 2.93
CA ASP A 10 -17.73 -1.48 3.01
C ASP A 10 -16.39 -0.99 3.54
N ASP A 11 -15.69 -1.82 4.34
CA ASP A 11 -14.49 -1.43 5.06
C ASP A 11 -13.22 -2.09 4.56
N ALA A 12 -13.32 -3.18 3.82
CA ALA A 12 -12.15 -4.01 3.56
C ALA A 12 -12.27 -4.82 2.27
N VAL A 13 -11.11 -5.26 1.79
CA VAL A 13 -11.02 -6.31 0.78
C VAL A 13 -10.62 -7.60 1.46
N TRP A 14 -11.32 -8.68 1.14
CA TRP A 14 -11.14 -9.99 1.72
C TRP A 14 -10.64 -10.97 0.67
N ILE A 15 -9.81 -11.91 1.10
CA ILE A 15 -9.39 -13.04 0.27
C ILE A 15 -9.57 -14.34 1.04
N ARG A 16 -9.77 -15.43 0.31
CA ARG A 16 -9.79 -16.79 0.84
C ARG A 16 -8.80 -17.64 0.06
N ARG A 17 -7.91 -18.30 0.79
CA ARG A 17 -7.01 -19.29 0.20
C ARG A 17 -7.75 -20.60 -0.07
N ASP A 18 -7.16 -21.46 -0.89
CA ASP A 18 -7.70 -22.78 -1.22
C ASP A 18 -7.74 -23.73 -0.02
N ASP A 19 -6.98 -23.44 1.05
CA ASP A 19 -7.04 -24.17 2.31
C ASP A 19 -8.14 -23.69 3.26
N GLY A 20 -8.93 -22.69 2.83
CA GLY A 20 -10.02 -22.13 3.63
C GLY A 20 -9.64 -20.95 4.52
N ALA A 21 -8.36 -20.62 4.64
CA ALA A 21 -7.94 -19.47 5.43
C ALA A 21 -8.39 -18.17 4.79
N GLU A 22 -8.92 -17.25 5.60
CA GLU A 22 -9.41 -15.95 5.17
C GLU A 22 -8.63 -14.84 5.85
N ALA A 23 -8.42 -13.74 5.13
CA ALA A 23 -7.78 -12.55 5.66
C ALA A 23 -8.29 -11.33 4.92
N SER A 24 -8.11 -10.17 5.53
CA SER A 24 -8.55 -8.90 4.94
C SER A 24 -7.52 -7.80 5.11
N GLU A 25 -7.64 -6.82 4.23
CA GLU A 25 -6.96 -5.54 4.33
C GLU A 25 -8.01 -4.45 4.47
N SER A 26 -7.88 -3.62 5.50
CA SER A 26 -8.78 -2.50 5.70
C SER A 26 -8.47 -1.39 4.70
N PHE A 27 -9.50 -0.84 4.06
CA PHE A 27 -9.31 0.31 3.17
C PHE A 27 -8.75 1.53 3.90
N SER A 28 -9.03 1.65 5.19
CA SER A 28 -8.52 2.77 6.00
C SER A 28 -7.00 2.74 6.17
N ASP A 29 -6.34 1.62 5.89
CA ASP A 29 -4.89 1.51 5.97
C ASP A 29 -4.18 1.98 4.70
N TYR A 30 -4.91 2.28 3.64
CA TYR A 30 -4.38 2.67 2.34
C TYR A 30 -5.03 3.99 1.91
N PRO A 31 -4.26 5.11 1.89
CA PRO A 31 -4.85 6.44 1.70
C PRO A 31 -5.76 6.58 0.48
N ARG A 32 -5.35 6.00 -0.63
CA ARG A 32 -6.12 6.11 -1.88
C ARG A 32 -7.36 5.25 -1.89
N LEU A 33 -7.28 4.05 -1.30
CA LEU A 33 -8.45 3.19 -1.13
C LEU A 33 -9.42 3.79 -0.11
N CYS A 34 -8.91 4.39 0.96
CA CYS A 34 -9.72 5.02 1.98
C CYS A 34 -10.59 6.13 1.39
N ARG A 35 -10.06 6.91 0.45
CA ARG A 35 -10.74 8.05 -0.17
C ARG A 35 -11.51 7.68 -1.42
N ALA A 36 -11.38 6.45 -1.90
CA ALA A 36 -12.05 6.00 -3.11
C ALA A 36 -13.53 5.82 -2.90
N THR A 37 -14.30 5.96 -3.98
CA THR A 37 -15.72 5.62 -3.99
C THR A 37 -15.89 4.11 -4.02
N LYS A 38 -17.10 3.62 -3.71
CA LYS A 38 -17.41 2.19 -3.84
C LYS A 38 -17.18 1.70 -5.26
N SER A 39 -17.54 2.50 -6.24
CA SER A 39 -17.33 2.18 -7.65
C SER A 39 -15.85 2.01 -7.98
N GLN A 40 -15.00 2.92 -7.52
CA GLN A 40 -13.55 2.84 -7.73
C GLN A 40 -12.96 1.60 -7.07
N ARG A 41 -13.42 1.24 -5.87
CA ARG A 41 -12.95 0.07 -5.15
C ARG A 41 -13.28 -1.25 -5.87
N THR A 42 -14.32 -1.27 -6.68
CA THR A 42 -14.68 -2.46 -7.47
C THR A 42 -13.87 -2.59 -8.76
N CYS A 43 -13.15 -1.54 -9.17
CA CYS A 43 -12.37 -1.52 -10.41
C CYS A 43 -10.95 -2.01 -10.15
N PHE A 44 -10.81 -3.28 -9.79
CA PHE A 44 -9.51 -3.90 -9.56
C PHE A 44 -9.23 -5.01 -10.57
N VAL A 45 -7.96 -5.30 -10.76
CA VAL A 45 -7.48 -6.45 -11.53
C VAL A 45 -6.68 -7.37 -10.61
N VAL A 46 -6.65 -8.65 -10.93
CA VAL A 46 -6.00 -9.67 -10.12
C VAL A 46 -4.95 -10.38 -10.97
N ASP A 47 -3.76 -10.58 -10.42
CA ASP A 47 -2.73 -11.42 -11.02
C ASP A 47 -2.32 -12.52 -10.02
N ASP A 48 -1.25 -13.25 -10.33
CA ASP A 48 -0.80 -14.36 -9.49
C ASP A 48 -0.27 -13.90 -8.12
N PHE A 49 0.03 -12.62 -7.96
CA PHE A 49 0.70 -12.08 -6.76
C PHE A 49 -0.20 -11.23 -5.90
N GLY A 50 -1.26 -10.64 -6.46
CA GLY A 50 -2.06 -9.71 -5.68
C GLY A 50 -3.20 -9.06 -6.45
N ILE A 51 -3.71 -8.02 -5.83
CA ILE A 51 -4.82 -7.20 -6.33
C ILE A 51 -4.28 -5.81 -6.64
N ARG A 52 -4.66 -5.28 -7.79
CA ARG A 52 -4.22 -3.96 -8.24
C ARG A 52 -5.41 -3.09 -8.58
N TRP A 53 -5.37 -1.84 -8.14
CA TRP A 53 -6.30 -0.79 -8.54
C TRP A 53 -5.56 0.21 -9.43
N PRO A 54 -5.55 0.03 -10.75
CA PRO A 54 -4.73 0.88 -11.65
C PRO A 54 -5.10 2.36 -11.58
N GLU A 55 -6.38 2.69 -11.47
CA GLU A 55 -6.82 4.08 -11.38
C GLU A 55 -6.38 4.77 -10.09
N LEU A 56 -6.25 4.00 -9.02
CA LEU A 56 -5.85 4.51 -7.71
C LEU A 56 -4.36 4.37 -7.46
N ASP A 57 -3.64 3.68 -8.34
CA ASP A 57 -2.22 3.38 -8.21
C ASP A 57 -1.92 2.67 -6.88
N GLU A 58 -2.74 1.67 -6.53
CA GLU A 58 -2.60 0.86 -5.33
C GLU A 58 -2.48 -0.62 -5.68
N ASP A 59 -1.58 -1.31 -4.97
CA ASP A 59 -1.32 -2.75 -5.11
C ASP A 59 -1.33 -3.41 -3.74
N LEU A 60 -2.01 -4.54 -3.62
CA LEU A 60 -1.99 -5.35 -2.40
C LEU A 60 -1.54 -6.76 -2.74
N LEU A 61 -0.43 -7.19 -2.16
CA LEU A 61 0.09 -8.54 -2.35
C LEU A 61 -0.69 -9.53 -1.49
N PHE A 62 -1.01 -10.71 -2.03
CA PHE A 62 -1.75 -11.74 -1.29
C PHE A 62 -1.02 -12.18 -0.03
N ASP A 63 0.31 -12.35 -0.11
CA ASP A 63 1.12 -12.75 1.05
C ASP A 63 0.97 -11.78 2.21
N ALA A 64 0.82 -10.50 1.92
CA ALA A 64 0.71 -9.45 2.91
C ALA A 64 -0.57 -9.54 3.75
N PHE A 65 -1.65 -10.11 3.20
CA PHE A 65 -2.92 -10.26 3.91
C PHE A 65 -2.80 -11.10 5.17
N PHE A 66 -1.87 -12.07 5.16
CA PHE A 66 -1.73 -13.05 6.26
C PHE A 66 -0.59 -12.71 7.23
N LEU A 67 0.12 -11.61 7.00
CA LEU A 67 1.21 -11.18 7.87
C LEU A 67 0.72 -10.19 8.92
N PRO A 68 1.33 -10.20 10.13
CA PRO A 68 1.02 -9.17 11.14
C PRO A 68 1.35 -7.78 10.61
N LYS A 69 0.49 -6.81 10.90
CA LYS A 69 0.66 -5.42 10.46
C LYS A 69 1.05 -4.54 11.64
N GLY A 70 2.12 -3.75 11.45
CA GLY A 70 2.54 -2.75 12.41
C GLY A 70 2.10 -1.37 11.98
N ARG A 71 1.73 -0.53 12.97
CA ARG A 71 1.51 0.90 12.75
C ARG A 71 2.84 1.60 12.98
N THR A 72 3.39 2.23 11.95
CA THR A 72 4.69 2.88 12.02
C THR A 72 4.53 4.39 11.80
N ARG A 73 5.59 5.15 12.13
CA ARG A 73 5.65 6.58 11.82
C ARG A 73 5.54 6.82 10.31
N LEU A 74 6.14 5.94 9.50
CA LEU A 74 6.05 6.04 8.04
C LEU A 74 4.61 5.86 7.56
N HIS A 75 3.88 4.88 8.08
CA HIS A 75 2.47 4.68 7.80
C HIS A 75 1.67 5.95 8.16
N ALA A 76 1.87 6.48 9.37
CA ALA A 76 1.17 7.67 9.83
C ALA A 76 1.44 8.87 8.91
N LEU A 77 2.67 9.03 8.44
CA LEU A 77 3.05 10.10 7.53
C LEU A 77 2.26 10.02 6.21
N PHE A 78 2.18 8.84 5.62
CA PHE A 78 1.46 8.66 4.36
C PHE A 78 -0.05 8.77 4.54
N MET A 79 -0.59 8.36 5.68
CA MET A 79 -2.01 8.55 5.96
C MET A 79 -2.38 10.03 6.15
N ALA A 80 -1.49 10.81 6.77
CA ALA A 80 -1.70 12.24 6.96
C ALA A 80 -1.53 13.05 5.66
N HIS A 81 -0.78 12.53 4.69
CA HIS A 81 -0.44 13.24 3.46
C HIS A 81 -0.79 12.38 2.24
N PRO A 82 -2.08 12.26 1.90
CA PRO A 82 -2.53 11.43 0.78
C PRO A 82 -2.09 11.93 -0.59
N GLU A 83 -1.62 13.17 -0.67
CA GLU A 83 -1.00 13.72 -1.88
C GLU A 83 0.36 13.09 -2.20
N LEU A 84 0.98 12.40 -1.23
CA LEU A 84 2.20 11.64 -1.47
C LEU A 84 1.87 10.38 -2.26
N ASN A 85 2.53 10.20 -3.39
CA ASN A 85 2.31 9.08 -4.29
C ASN A 85 3.34 7.99 -4.01
N VAL A 86 2.91 6.86 -3.44
CA VAL A 86 3.78 5.73 -3.08
C VAL A 86 4.54 5.24 -4.30
N SER A 87 3.86 5.00 -5.40
CA SER A 87 4.49 4.48 -6.62
C SER A 87 5.52 5.45 -7.20
N ALA A 88 5.19 6.73 -7.24
CA ALA A 88 6.08 7.75 -7.77
C ALA A 88 7.34 7.92 -6.90
N ILE A 89 7.17 7.90 -5.59
CA ILE A 89 8.30 8.00 -4.65
C ILE A 89 9.20 6.76 -4.78
N ALA A 90 8.61 5.57 -4.91
CA ALA A 90 9.37 4.34 -5.13
C ALA A 90 10.22 4.43 -6.41
N ARG A 91 9.64 4.92 -7.50
CA ARG A 91 10.37 5.13 -8.76
C ARG A 91 11.51 6.12 -8.59
N ARG A 92 11.27 7.21 -7.88
CA ARG A 92 12.28 8.24 -7.61
C ARG A 92 13.46 7.66 -6.82
N MET A 93 13.19 6.76 -5.89
CA MET A 93 14.22 6.09 -5.08
C MET A 93 14.87 4.91 -5.79
N GLY A 94 14.33 4.45 -6.90
CA GLY A 94 14.85 3.29 -7.61
C GLY A 94 14.53 1.95 -6.95
N ILE A 95 13.45 1.88 -6.17
CA ILE A 95 13.01 0.64 -5.53
C ILE A 95 11.65 0.22 -6.10
N SER A 96 11.30 -1.07 -5.92
CA SER A 96 10.03 -1.56 -6.42
C SER A 96 8.85 -0.95 -5.67
N GLN A 97 7.74 -0.72 -6.37
CA GLN A 97 6.52 -0.20 -5.78
C GLN A 97 5.97 -1.14 -4.71
N SER A 98 6.03 -2.45 -4.96
CA SER A 98 5.56 -3.46 -3.99
C SER A 98 6.36 -3.42 -2.70
N LEU A 99 7.68 -3.29 -2.80
CA LEU A 99 8.54 -3.19 -1.62
C LEU A 99 8.22 -1.94 -0.81
N PHE A 100 8.11 -0.79 -1.48
CA PHE A 100 7.80 0.45 -0.78
C PHE A 100 6.41 0.40 -0.15
N ALA A 101 5.42 -0.16 -0.84
CA ALA A 101 4.09 -0.34 -0.28
C ALA A 101 4.12 -1.19 1.01
N GLN A 102 4.95 -2.22 1.05
CA GLN A 102 5.14 -3.04 2.26
C GLN A 102 5.75 -2.23 3.40
N TYR A 103 6.70 -1.35 3.11
CA TYR A 103 7.27 -0.46 4.11
C TYR A 103 6.21 0.51 4.68
N VAL A 104 5.42 1.12 3.80
CA VAL A 104 4.39 2.09 4.21
C VAL A 104 3.30 1.41 5.03
N SER A 105 2.87 0.22 4.65
CA SER A 105 1.83 -0.52 5.39
C SER A 105 2.32 -1.13 6.70
N GLY A 106 3.64 -1.16 6.93
CA GLY A 106 4.22 -1.72 8.14
C GLY A 106 4.40 -3.23 8.11
N ILE A 107 4.09 -3.88 6.99
CA ILE A 107 4.26 -5.33 6.83
C ILE A 107 5.73 -5.70 6.84
N LYS A 108 6.56 -4.90 6.18
CA LYS A 108 8.00 -5.10 6.12
C LYS A 108 8.70 -3.91 6.73
N LYS A 109 9.64 -4.17 7.63
CA LYS A 109 10.39 -3.11 8.30
C LYS A 109 11.64 -2.77 7.48
N PRO A 110 11.81 -1.52 7.02
CA PRO A 110 13.04 -1.12 6.35
C PRO A 110 14.21 -1.07 7.34
N SER A 111 15.43 -1.27 6.82
CA SER A 111 16.63 -1.03 7.60
C SER A 111 16.73 0.45 7.99
N GLU A 112 17.53 0.78 8.99
CA GLU A 112 17.74 2.18 9.39
C GLU A 112 18.26 3.02 8.22
N LYS A 113 19.17 2.48 7.45
CA LYS A 113 19.70 3.16 6.26
C LYS A 113 18.60 3.41 5.23
N ARG A 114 17.79 2.41 4.95
CA ARG A 114 16.69 2.53 3.98
C ARG A 114 15.65 3.54 4.47
N LEU A 115 15.33 3.50 5.76
CA LEU A 115 14.36 4.43 6.34
C LEU A 115 14.85 5.88 6.25
N GLU A 116 16.14 6.12 6.49
CA GLU A 116 16.75 7.44 6.32
C GLU A 116 16.69 7.90 4.86
N GLU A 117 16.94 7.02 3.91
CA GLU A 117 16.80 7.32 2.49
C GLU A 117 15.37 7.73 2.13
N ILE A 118 14.38 7.05 2.68
CA ILE A 118 12.97 7.35 2.48
C ILE A 118 12.64 8.76 3.00
N TYR A 119 13.00 9.05 4.25
CA TYR A 119 12.74 10.36 4.84
C TYR A 119 13.49 11.48 4.12
N SER A 120 14.73 11.24 3.72
CA SER A 120 15.52 12.19 2.95
C SER A 120 14.86 12.53 1.62
N THR A 121 14.34 11.52 0.92
CA THR A 121 13.62 11.72 -0.35
C THR A 121 12.38 12.58 -0.14
N ILE A 122 11.61 12.31 0.91
CA ILE A 122 10.40 13.08 1.21
C ILE A 122 10.74 14.53 1.56
N ARG A 123 11.80 14.76 2.37
CA ARG A 123 12.27 16.11 2.70
C ARG A 123 12.73 16.87 1.47
N THR A 124 13.38 16.19 0.54
CA THR A 124 13.84 16.80 -0.73
C THR A 124 12.63 17.27 -1.54
N ILE A 125 11.59 16.46 -1.63
CA ILE A 125 10.35 16.85 -2.31
C ILE A 125 9.76 18.09 -1.63
N GLY A 126 9.72 18.11 -0.29
CA GLY A 126 9.23 19.26 0.46
C GLY A 126 10.02 20.53 0.15
N SER A 127 11.35 20.43 0.08
CA SER A 127 12.22 21.56 -0.27
C SER A 127 11.96 22.07 -1.67
N GLU A 128 11.76 21.17 -2.63
CA GLU A 128 11.44 21.53 -4.00
C GLU A 128 10.14 22.32 -4.07
N LEU A 129 9.13 21.90 -3.29
CA LEU A 129 7.84 22.56 -3.26
C LEU A 129 7.91 23.93 -2.59
N GLN A 130 8.80 24.14 -1.64
CA GLN A 130 9.00 25.44 -0.98
C GLN A 130 9.62 26.48 -1.90
N SER A 131 10.30 26.05 -2.97
CA SER A 131 11.01 26.95 -3.88
C SER A 131 10.13 27.47 -5.04
N ILE A 132 8.88 27.07 -5.09
CA ILE A 132 7.96 27.55 -6.13
C ILE A 132 7.43 28.95 -5.83
#